data_a3277c263b01ab7e22410c0861c274ed
#
_entry.id   a3277c263b01ab7e22410c0861c274ed
#
_cell.length_a   1.000
_cell.length_b   1.000
_cell.length_c   1.000
_cell.angle_alpha   90.00
_cell.angle_beta   90.00
_cell.angle_gamma   90.00
#
_symmetry.space_group_name_H-M   'P 1'
#
loop_
_entity.id
_entity.type
_entity.pdbx_description
1 polymer ?
#
loop_
_entity_poly.entity_id
_entity_poly.type
_entity_poly.pdbx_seq_one_letter_code
_entity_poly.pdbx_strand_id
1 'polypeptide(L)'
;MDLFRAIDVIDSIRLSGTQENGWYIQEAKDAMESGKMIYAGKYNAPDYELILDEGCGLAIESTMIHHNPEVEEKLEQFGIPVMVERSSYESHPLGRTEWMKLYAVLLGKEDVAEKAFKEQTDKLDKVLTSDDKDTGKTVAFFYINSTGAVNVRKNGDYVSNMIELAGGKYVPEDTGESDNALSTMNMQMEEFYAKAKDADYIIYNSTIDGELSSIDELLAKSNLLADFKAVKDGNVWCTGKNLFQETTELGTMIEDIHTILTTDDDSLDELAYMHKLK
;
A
#
# COMPACT_ATOMS: atom_id res chain seq x y z
N MET A 1 -3.62 8.49 -8.07
CA MET A 1 -4.73 7.78 -8.77
C MET A 1 -5.88 7.50 -7.82
N ASP A 2 -5.68 6.67 -6.82
CA ASP A 2 -6.74 6.26 -5.89
C ASP A 2 -7.38 7.43 -5.11
N LEU A 3 -6.59 8.40 -4.66
CA LEU A 3 -7.09 9.63 -4.03
C LEU A 3 -8.06 10.43 -4.93
N PHE A 4 -7.89 10.35 -6.26
CA PHE A 4 -8.80 10.96 -7.24
C PHE A 4 -10.05 10.10 -7.47
N ARG A 5 -9.88 8.77 -7.46
CA ARG A 5 -11.00 7.83 -7.53
C ARG A 5 -11.97 8.04 -6.36
N ALA A 6 -11.43 8.15 -5.16
CA ALA A 6 -12.23 8.28 -3.93
C ALA A 6 -13.08 9.56 -3.87
N ILE A 7 -12.72 10.58 -4.64
CA ILE A 7 -13.48 11.85 -4.73
C ILE A 7 -14.20 12.04 -6.07
N ASP A 8 -14.39 10.96 -6.84
CA ASP A 8 -15.12 10.92 -8.11
C ASP A 8 -14.58 11.90 -9.17
N VAL A 9 -13.24 12.03 -9.28
CA VAL A 9 -12.61 12.95 -10.25
C VAL A 9 -11.50 12.29 -11.09
N ILE A 10 -11.53 10.99 -11.23
CA ILE A 10 -10.52 10.27 -12.03
C ILE A 10 -10.44 10.78 -13.48
N ASP A 11 -11.55 11.24 -14.02
CA ASP A 11 -11.64 11.82 -15.36
C ASP A 11 -10.87 13.16 -15.50
N SER A 12 -10.42 13.77 -14.40
CA SER A 12 -9.53 14.94 -14.43
C SER A 12 -8.08 14.58 -14.69
N ILE A 13 -7.72 13.29 -14.59
CA ILE A 13 -6.39 12.79 -14.90
C ILE A 13 -6.32 12.44 -16.37
N ARG A 14 -5.68 13.31 -17.17
CA ARG A 14 -5.52 13.09 -18.61
C ARG A 14 -4.29 12.23 -18.93
N LEU A 15 -3.23 12.35 -18.15
CA LEU A 15 -1.94 11.73 -18.41
C LEU A 15 -1.47 10.87 -17.24
N SER A 16 -0.90 9.72 -17.53
CA SER A 16 -0.40 8.76 -16.54
C SER A 16 1.06 8.42 -16.79
N GLY A 17 1.87 8.43 -15.73
CA GLY A 17 3.25 7.91 -15.73
C GLY A 17 3.32 6.38 -15.62
N THR A 18 2.17 5.72 -15.44
CA THR A 18 2.06 4.26 -15.33
C THR A 18 1.24 3.73 -16.50
N GLN A 19 1.70 2.66 -17.13
CA GLN A 19 0.96 1.97 -18.19
C GLN A 19 -0.26 1.25 -17.64
N GLU A 20 -1.25 0.94 -18.49
CA GLU A 20 -2.49 0.26 -18.14
C GLU A 20 -2.26 -1.01 -17.31
N ASN A 21 -1.36 -1.87 -17.75
CA ASN A 21 -1.03 -3.13 -17.08
C ASN A 21 -0.34 -2.99 -15.71
N GLY A 22 0.07 -1.78 -15.36
CA GLY A 22 0.63 -1.46 -14.04
C GLY A 22 -0.42 -1.00 -13.02
N TRP A 23 -1.68 -0.80 -13.45
CA TRP A 23 -2.79 -0.44 -12.57
C TRP A 23 -3.54 -1.67 -12.07
N TYR A 24 -3.89 -1.66 -10.79
CA TYR A 24 -4.86 -2.59 -10.18
C TYR A 24 -6.20 -1.92 -9.90
N ILE A 25 -6.27 -0.59 -9.99
CA ILE A 25 -7.49 0.22 -9.92
C ILE A 25 -8.23 0.09 -11.26
N GLN A 26 -9.44 -0.50 -11.24
CA GLN A 26 -10.18 -0.81 -12.47
C GLN A 26 -10.57 0.45 -13.25
N GLU A 27 -10.99 1.49 -12.56
CA GLU A 27 -11.37 2.77 -13.17
C GLU A 27 -10.19 3.42 -13.93
N ALA A 28 -8.94 3.22 -13.45
CA ALA A 28 -7.76 3.69 -14.16
C ALA A 28 -7.52 2.90 -15.46
N LYS A 29 -7.72 1.58 -15.44
CA LYS A 29 -7.64 0.73 -16.64
C LYS A 29 -8.70 1.14 -17.65
N ASP A 30 -9.96 1.24 -17.22
CA ASP A 30 -11.08 1.63 -18.08
C ASP A 30 -10.86 3.01 -18.72
N ALA A 31 -10.30 3.97 -17.96
CA ALA A 31 -9.96 5.29 -18.48
C ALA A 31 -8.85 5.21 -19.55
N MET A 32 -7.85 4.34 -19.37
CA MET A 32 -6.78 4.14 -20.36
C MET A 32 -7.27 3.39 -21.58
N GLU A 33 -8.03 2.31 -21.44
CA GLU A 33 -8.62 1.53 -22.53
C GLU A 33 -9.55 2.39 -23.40
N SER A 34 -10.33 3.30 -22.77
CA SER A 34 -11.21 4.21 -23.49
C SER A 34 -10.49 5.41 -24.13
N GLY A 35 -9.20 5.59 -23.88
CA GLY A 35 -8.40 6.73 -24.34
C GLY A 35 -8.68 8.05 -23.61
N LYS A 36 -9.46 8.04 -22.53
CA LYS A 36 -9.64 9.19 -21.65
C LYS A 36 -8.36 9.55 -20.91
N MET A 37 -7.59 8.55 -20.51
CA MET A 37 -6.28 8.69 -19.90
C MET A 37 -5.21 8.08 -20.82
N ILE A 38 -4.08 8.76 -20.99
CA ILE A 38 -3.01 8.36 -21.90
C ILE A 38 -1.71 8.15 -21.12
N TYR A 39 -0.93 7.14 -21.49
CA TYR A 39 0.41 6.98 -20.96
C TYR A 39 1.35 8.03 -21.55
N ALA A 40 1.95 8.86 -20.72
CA ALA A 40 2.83 9.97 -21.10
C ALA A 40 4.31 9.77 -20.71
N GLY A 41 4.76 8.52 -20.60
CA GLY A 41 6.12 8.19 -20.18
C GLY A 41 6.26 8.09 -18.66
N LYS A 42 7.41 7.57 -18.22
CA LYS A 42 7.74 7.45 -16.78
C LYS A 42 8.23 8.80 -16.23
N TYR A 43 8.19 8.96 -14.90
CA TYR A 43 8.69 10.15 -14.18
C TYR A 43 10.09 10.61 -14.61
N ASN A 44 10.97 9.71 -15.03
CA ASN A 44 12.35 10.00 -15.47
C ASN A 44 12.51 10.13 -16.99
N ALA A 45 11.47 9.91 -17.77
CA ALA A 45 11.47 9.99 -19.22
C ALA A 45 10.04 10.30 -19.74
N PRO A 46 9.46 11.47 -19.37
CA PRO A 46 8.13 11.85 -19.82
C PRO A 46 8.15 12.28 -21.30
N ASP A 47 7.02 12.08 -21.96
CA ASP A 47 6.78 12.58 -23.32
C ASP A 47 6.32 14.04 -23.27
N TYR A 48 7.26 14.96 -23.33
CA TYR A 48 6.98 16.38 -23.23
C TYR A 48 6.11 16.92 -24.36
N GLU A 49 6.20 16.36 -25.58
CA GLU A 49 5.37 16.79 -26.72
C GLU A 49 3.93 16.42 -26.44
N LEU A 50 3.66 15.20 -26.01
CA LEU A 50 2.32 14.75 -25.65
C LEU A 50 1.76 15.55 -24.46
N ILE A 51 2.57 15.81 -23.43
CA ILE A 51 2.16 16.59 -22.25
C ILE A 51 1.72 18.00 -22.63
N LEU A 52 2.41 18.64 -23.56
CA LEU A 52 2.08 19.98 -24.07
C LEU A 52 0.86 19.95 -24.99
N ASP A 53 0.76 18.98 -25.89
CA ASP A 53 -0.35 18.84 -26.83
C ASP A 53 -1.68 18.58 -26.12
N GLU A 54 -1.66 17.80 -25.04
CA GLU A 54 -2.84 17.51 -24.21
C GLU A 54 -3.17 18.64 -23.21
N GLY A 55 -2.38 19.69 -23.16
CA GLY A 55 -2.65 20.88 -22.35
C GLY A 55 -2.59 20.62 -20.85
N CYS A 56 -1.58 19.89 -20.38
CA CYS A 56 -1.39 19.61 -18.96
C CYS A 56 -1.34 20.90 -18.14
N GLY A 57 -2.26 21.08 -17.20
CA GLY A 57 -2.34 22.27 -16.35
C GLY A 57 -1.64 22.14 -15.00
N LEU A 58 -1.38 20.90 -14.55
CA LEU A 58 -0.68 20.56 -13.31
C LEU A 58 -0.05 19.19 -13.44
N ALA A 59 1.25 19.06 -13.20
CA ALA A 59 1.92 17.77 -13.06
C ALA A 59 1.95 17.38 -11.57
N ILE A 60 1.47 16.18 -11.27
CA ILE A 60 1.53 15.58 -9.93
C ILE A 60 2.54 14.45 -9.99
N GLU A 61 3.69 14.66 -9.36
CA GLU A 61 4.79 13.73 -9.39
C GLU A 61 4.99 13.06 -8.04
N SER A 62 5.45 11.82 -8.05
CA SER A 62 5.88 11.16 -6.83
C SER A 62 7.26 11.69 -6.38
N THR A 63 7.64 11.38 -5.15
CA THR A 63 8.97 11.73 -4.61
C THR A 63 10.14 11.14 -5.41
N MET A 64 9.88 10.18 -6.31
CA MET A 64 10.86 9.66 -7.25
C MET A 64 11.40 10.72 -8.21
N ILE A 65 10.65 11.82 -8.43
CA ILE A 65 11.10 12.95 -9.27
C ILE A 65 12.39 13.59 -8.76
N HIS A 66 12.65 13.52 -7.45
CA HIS A 66 13.88 14.04 -6.86
C HIS A 66 15.16 13.34 -7.34
N HIS A 67 15.04 12.16 -7.95
CA HIS A 67 16.16 11.48 -8.61
C HIS A 67 16.44 12.04 -10.02
N ASN A 68 15.51 12.82 -10.57
CA ASN A 68 15.59 13.41 -11.90
C ASN A 68 15.07 14.86 -11.87
N PRO A 69 15.73 15.77 -11.14
CA PRO A 69 15.25 17.15 -10.95
C PRO A 69 15.14 17.93 -12.28
N GLU A 70 15.90 17.52 -13.31
CA GLU A 70 15.82 18.11 -14.64
C GLU A 70 14.44 17.93 -15.31
N VAL A 71 13.67 16.92 -14.90
CA VAL A 71 12.30 16.72 -15.40
C VAL A 71 11.36 17.77 -14.81
N GLU A 72 11.45 18.02 -13.51
CA GLU A 72 10.69 19.07 -12.82
C GLU A 72 11.01 20.43 -13.43
N GLU A 73 12.30 20.79 -13.53
CA GLU A 73 12.76 22.02 -14.16
C GLU A 73 12.23 22.19 -15.59
N LYS A 74 12.17 21.11 -16.36
CA LYS A 74 11.70 21.14 -17.74
C LYS A 74 10.20 21.38 -17.84
N LEU A 75 9.40 20.75 -17.00
CA LEU A 75 7.95 20.98 -16.92
C LEU A 75 7.65 22.43 -16.54
N GLU A 76 8.35 22.96 -15.53
CA GLU A 76 8.19 24.36 -15.10
C GLU A 76 8.62 25.36 -16.20
N GLN A 77 9.68 25.07 -16.97
CA GLN A 77 10.07 25.87 -18.14
C GLN A 77 8.97 25.94 -19.20
N PHE A 78 8.15 24.90 -19.32
CA PHE A 78 6.97 24.88 -20.19
C PHE A 78 5.75 25.56 -19.57
N GLY A 79 5.87 26.10 -18.36
CA GLY A 79 4.78 26.76 -17.64
C GLY A 79 3.80 25.80 -16.97
N ILE A 80 4.19 24.53 -16.82
CA ILE A 80 3.40 23.53 -16.13
C ILE A 80 3.86 23.48 -14.67
N PRO A 81 3.04 23.90 -13.68
CA PRO A 81 3.39 23.79 -12.28
C PRO A 81 3.53 22.31 -11.89
N VAL A 82 4.51 22.01 -11.03
CA VAL A 82 4.77 20.66 -10.52
C VAL A 82 4.45 20.61 -9.04
N MET A 83 3.63 19.63 -8.64
CA MET A 83 3.35 19.32 -7.26
C MET A 83 3.93 17.94 -6.93
N VAL A 84 4.81 17.88 -5.93
CA VAL A 84 5.34 16.58 -5.45
C VAL A 84 4.42 16.02 -4.38
N GLU A 85 3.78 14.90 -4.69
CA GLU A 85 2.90 14.15 -3.81
C GLU A 85 3.71 13.43 -2.73
N ARG A 86 3.34 13.58 -1.46
CA ARG A 86 4.09 13.07 -0.31
C ARG A 86 3.25 12.23 0.66
N SER A 87 2.09 11.74 0.25
CA SER A 87 1.29 10.85 1.11
C SER A 87 2.09 9.64 1.59
N SER A 88 3.08 9.20 0.78
CA SER A 88 3.98 8.11 1.15
C SER A 88 4.88 8.38 2.36
N TYR A 89 5.03 9.63 2.79
CA TYR A 89 5.77 10.01 4.00
C TYR A 89 4.92 9.98 5.27
N GLU A 90 3.61 9.86 5.14
CA GLU A 90 2.73 9.76 6.31
C GLU A 90 2.92 8.40 6.98
N SER A 91 3.27 8.43 8.26
CA SER A 91 3.44 7.22 9.07
C SER A 91 2.09 6.69 9.59
N HIS A 92 1.11 7.58 9.82
CA HIS A 92 -0.22 7.17 10.20
C HIS A 92 -1.02 6.77 8.96
N PRO A 93 -1.66 5.57 8.94
CA PRO A 93 -2.39 5.10 7.75
C PRO A 93 -3.43 6.10 7.25
N LEU A 94 -4.30 6.61 8.13
CA LEU A 94 -5.31 7.60 7.74
C LEU A 94 -4.72 8.96 7.34
N GLY A 95 -3.49 9.31 7.73
CA GLY A 95 -2.79 10.47 7.20
C GLY A 95 -2.59 10.37 5.70
N ARG A 96 -2.27 9.18 5.19
CA ARG A 96 -2.17 8.92 3.75
C ARG A 96 -3.51 9.10 3.04
N THR A 97 -4.57 8.55 3.61
CA THR A 97 -5.94 8.67 3.11
C THR A 97 -6.39 10.13 3.09
N GLU A 98 -6.04 10.91 4.10
CA GLU A 98 -6.44 12.32 4.24
C GLU A 98 -5.95 13.21 3.09
N TRP A 99 -4.89 12.84 2.37
CA TRP A 99 -4.40 13.58 1.20
C TRP A 99 -5.46 13.76 0.11
N MET A 100 -6.52 12.94 0.08
CA MET A 100 -7.65 13.16 -0.82
C MET A 100 -8.30 14.53 -0.64
N LYS A 101 -8.27 15.10 0.60
CA LYS A 101 -8.83 16.41 0.91
C LYS A 101 -8.09 17.54 0.19
N LEU A 102 -6.76 17.41 0.00
CA LEU A 102 -5.99 18.39 -0.77
C LEU A 102 -6.47 18.45 -2.23
N TYR A 103 -6.64 17.28 -2.84
CA TYR A 103 -7.14 17.20 -4.21
C TYR A 103 -8.60 17.64 -4.32
N ALA A 104 -9.40 17.37 -3.31
CA ALA A 104 -10.78 17.82 -3.24
C ALA A 104 -10.89 19.35 -3.25
N VAL A 105 -10.04 20.05 -2.51
CA VAL A 105 -9.98 21.53 -2.54
C VAL A 105 -9.62 22.04 -3.94
N LEU A 106 -8.67 21.40 -4.63
CA LEU A 106 -8.28 21.79 -6.00
C LEU A 106 -9.39 21.59 -7.03
N LEU A 107 -10.29 20.62 -6.80
CA LEU A 107 -11.28 20.15 -7.77
C LEU A 107 -12.74 20.43 -7.33
N GLY A 108 -12.95 21.13 -6.19
CA GLY A 108 -14.28 21.47 -5.68
C GLY A 108 -15.10 20.25 -5.24
N LYS A 109 -14.48 19.31 -4.51
CA LYS A 109 -15.07 18.05 -4.06
C LYS A 109 -14.95 17.82 -2.55
N GLU A 110 -14.87 18.89 -1.78
CA GLU A 110 -14.62 18.82 -0.33
C GLU A 110 -15.64 17.94 0.40
N ASP A 111 -16.92 18.09 0.09
CA ASP A 111 -17.99 17.30 0.73
C ASP A 111 -17.85 15.80 0.44
N VAL A 112 -17.37 15.43 -0.77
CA VAL A 112 -17.14 14.04 -1.16
C VAL A 112 -15.95 13.46 -0.36
N ALA A 113 -14.86 14.23 -0.29
CA ALA A 113 -13.67 13.83 0.46
C ALA A 113 -13.95 13.69 1.97
N GLU A 114 -14.70 14.61 2.55
CA GLU A 114 -15.11 14.56 3.95
C GLU A 114 -15.88 13.26 4.25
N LYS A 115 -16.83 12.91 3.38
CA LYS A 115 -17.61 11.67 3.53
C LYS A 115 -16.72 10.44 3.39
N ALA A 116 -15.90 10.36 2.32
CA ALA A 116 -15.01 9.22 2.07
C ALA A 116 -14.00 9.04 3.21
N PHE A 117 -13.40 10.12 3.70
CA PHE A 117 -12.47 10.08 4.82
C PHE A 117 -13.17 9.63 6.12
N LYS A 118 -14.39 10.14 6.36
CA LYS A 118 -15.16 9.73 7.53
C LYS A 118 -15.50 8.24 7.51
N GLU A 119 -15.80 7.66 6.37
CA GLU A 119 -16.05 6.22 6.26
C GLU A 119 -14.83 5.40 6.71
N GLN A 120 -13.63 5.83 6.39
CA GLN A 120 -12.39 5.16 6.80
C GLN A 120 -12.09 5.38 8.29
N THR A 121 -12.33 6.58 8.81
CA THR A 121 -12.18 6.84 10.25
C THR A 121 -13.17 6.05 11.08
N ASP A 122 -14.43 5.93 10.63
CA ASP A 122 -15.46 5.15 11.32
C ASP A 122 -15.10 3.65 11.40
N LYS A 123 -14.42 3.10 10.38
CA LYS A 123 -13.90 1.74 10.41
C LYS A 123 -12.80 1.58 11.47
N LEU A 124 -11.83 2.49 11.48
CA LEU A 124 -10.79 2.47 12.50
C LEU A 124 -11.37 2.63 13.93
N ASP A 125 -12.33 3.54 14.12
CA ASP A 125 -12.96 3.77 15.42
C ASP A 125 -13.67 2.52 15.95
N LYS A 126 -14.28 1.71 15.07
CA LYS A 126 -14.87 0.42 15.48
C LYS A 126 -13.82 -0.52 16.03
N VAL A 127 -12.67 -0.63 15.37
CA VAL A 127 -11.56 -1.47 15.82
C VAL A 127 -11.04 -0.97 17.16
N LEU A 128 -10.76 0.33 17.30
CA LEU A 128 -10.19 0.93 18.50
C LEU A 128 -11.13 0.89 19.71
N THR A 129 -12.44 0.78 19.48
CA THR A 129 -13.46 0.71 20.55
C THR A 129 -13.95 -0.71 20.80
N SER A 130 -13.46 -1.70 20.06
CA SER A 130 -13.79 -3.12 20.30
C SER A 130 -13.23 -3.62 21.63
N ASP A 131 -13.83 -4.65 22.17
CA ASP A 131 -13.32 -5.33 23.38
C ASP A 131 -11.97 -6.01 23.11
N ASP A 132 -11.73 -6.41 21.85
CA ASP A 132 -10.55 -7.14 21.37
C ASP A 132 -9.50 -6.24 20.71
N LYS A 133 -9.52 -4.94 21.00
CA LYS A 133 -8.58 -3.94 20.43
C LYS A 133 -7.10 -4.19 20.70
N ASP A 134 -6.76 -5.03 21.65
CA ASP A 134 -5.42 -5.51 21.97
C ASP A 134 -5.48 -7.02 22.08
N THR A 135 -5.11 -7.70 21.02
CA THR A 135 -5.16 -9.16 20.92
C THR A 135 -3.95 -9.83 21.54
N GLY A 136 -2.87 -9.10 21.78
CA GLY A 136 -1.57 -9.63 22.19
C GLY A 136 -0.90 -10.51 21.14
N LYS A 137 -1.48 -10.70 19.95
CA LYS A 137 -0.98 -11.57 18.88
C LYS A 137 0.09 -10.85 18.05
N THR A 138 1.10 -11.60 17.65
CA THR A 138 2.22 -11.11 16.85
C THR A 138 2.03 -11.39 15.37
N VAL A 139 2.39 -10.42 14.51
CA VAL A 139 2.20 -10.46 13.06
C VAL A 139 3.50 -10.17 12.34
N ALA A 140 3.96 -11.09 11.49
CA ALA A 140 5.07 -10.87 10.56
C ALA A 140 4.53 -10.46 9.19
N PHE A 141 4.91 -9.26 8.71
CA PHE A 141 4.58 -8.76 7.37
C PHE A 141 5.86 -8.63 6.55
N PHE A 142 5.97 -9.38 5.46
CA PHE A 142 7.19 -9.43 4.65
C PHE A 142 6.96 -9.97 3.24
N TYR A 143 7.97 -9.80 2.37
CA TYR A 143 8.14 -10.63 1.17
C TYR A 143 9.60 -11.08 1.03
N ILE A 144 9.85 -12.12 0.23
CA ILE A 144 11.19 -12.61 -0.08
C ILE A 144 11.51 -12.17 -1.51
N ASN A 145 12.60 -11.42 -1.66
CA ASN A 145 13.03 -10.93 -2.97
C ASN A 145 13.76 -12.01 -3.80
N SER A 146 14.07 -11.71 -5.05
CA SER A 146 14.73 -12.63 -5.98
C SER A 146 16.13 -13.09 -5.55
N THR A 147 16.75 -12.42 -4.58
CA THR A 147 18.05 -12.82 -4.01
C THR A 147 17.92 -13.68 -2.75
N GLY A 148 16.69 -13.98 -2.31
CA GLY A 148 16.41 -14.73 -1.10
C GLY A 148 16.43 -13.90 0.19
N ALA A 149 16.67 -12.58 0.11
CA ALA A 149 16.59 -11.71 1.27
C ALA A 149 15.14 -11.37 1.60
N VAL A 150 14.85 -11.28 2.89
CA VAL A 150 13.53 -10.93 3.40
C VAL A 150 13.42 -9.41 3.49
N ASN A 151 12.44 -8.83 2.81
CA ASN A 151 12.13 -7.43 2.94
C ASN A 151 11.03 -7.25 3.98
N VAL A 152 11.32 -6.49 5.01
CA VAL A 152 10.42 -6.19 6.13
C VAL A 152 10.17 -4.70 6.25
N ARG A 153 9.11 -4.30 6.94
CA ARG A 153 8.83 -2.91 7.28
C ARG A 153 9.67 -2.48 8.48
N LYS A 154 10.05 -1.21 8.49
CA LYS A 154 10.64 -0.59 9.69
C LYS A 154 9.55 -0.27 10.70
N ASN A 155 9.94 -0.18 11.96
CA ASN A 155 9.06 0.31 13.02
C ASN A 155 8.63 1.75 12.71
N GLY A 156 7.35 2.05 12.94
CA GLY A 156 6.78 3.36 12.61
C GLY A 156 6.43 3.57 11.13
N ASP A 157 6.64 2.58 10.26
CA ASP A 157 6.05 2.57 8.93
C ASP A 157 4.51 2.42 9.01
N TYR A 158 3.79 2.96 8.04
CA TYR A 158 2.33 2.92 8.08
C TYR A 158 1.75 1.50 8.08
N VAL A 159 2.43 0.50 7.51
CA VAL A 159 1.97 -0.91 7.56
C VAL A 159 2.18 -1.49 8.95
N SER A 160 3.34 -1.26 9.60
CA SER A 160 3.54 -1.67 10.98
C SER A 160 2.52 -1.00 11.91
N ASN A 161 2.23 0.29 11.67
CA ASN A 161 1.20 1.02 12.41
C ASN A 161 -0.22 0.49 12.12
N MET A 162 -0.55 0.03 10.90
CA MET A 162 -1.83 -0.64 10.63
C MET A 162 -2.00 -1.91 11.47
N ILE A 163 -0.94 -2.72 11.59
CA ILE A 163 -0.97 -3.94 12.41
C ILE A 163 -1.19 -3.60 13.89
N GLU A 164 -0.53 -2.56 14.40
CA GLU A 164 -0.71 -2.11 15.78
C GLU A 164 -2.11 -1.54 16.02
N LEU A 165 -2.63 -0.71 15.11
CA LEU A 165 -3.99 -0.19 15.18
C LEU A 165 -5.05 -1.29 15.08
N ALA A 166 -4.75 -2.38 14.37
CA ALA A 166 -5.61 -3.56 14.32
C ALA A 166 -5.57 -4.43 15.59
N GLY A 167 -4.77 -4.06 16.57
CA GLY A 167 -4.63 -4.78 17.84
C GLY A 167 -3.60 -5.90 17.84
N GLY A 168 -2.77 -6.00 16.80
CA GLY A 168 -1.64 -6.90 16.71
C GLY A 168 -0.35 -6.24 17.18
N LYS A 169 0.72 -7.02 17.22
CA LYS A 169 2.08 -6.57 17.49
C LYS A 169 2.96 -6.92 16.30
N TYR A 170 3.52 -5.91 15.64
CA TYR A 170 4.39 -6.12 14.49
C TYR A 170 5.73 -6.77 14.88
N VAL A 171 6.16 -7.77 14.11
CA VAL A 171 7.50 -8.38 14.22
C VAL A 171 8.14 -8.47 12.83
N PRO A 172 9.49 -8.35 12.72
CA PRO A 172 10.46 -8.21 13.82
C PRO A 172 10.46 -6.81 14.45
N GLU A 173 10.61 -6.75 15.75
CA GLU A 173 10.99 -5.54 16.47
C GLU A 173 12.44 -5.16 16.09
N ASP A 174 12.94 -3.98 16.41
CA ASP A 174 14.32 -3.55 16.11
C ASP A 174 14.68 -3.47 14.60
N THR A 175 13.77 -3.00 13.78
CA THR A 175 14.05 -2.73 12.37
C THR A 175 14.59 -1.31 12.12
N GLY A 176 14.86 -0.56 13.19
CA GLY A 176 15.25 0.85 13.16
C GLY A 176 14.06 1.79 12.98
N GLU A 177 14.25 3.06 13.30
CA GLU A 177 13.22 4.08 13.11
C GLU A 177 13.09 4.45 11.64
N SER A 178 11.86 4.74 11.23
CA SER A 178 11.54 5.22 9.88
C SER A 178 11.62 6.75 9.85
N ASP A 179 12.83 7.31 9.78
CA ASP A 179 13.04 8.76 9.71
C ASP A 179 12.71 9.36 8.33
N ASN A 180 12.41 8.52 7.35
CA ASN A 180 12.16 8.97 5.97
C ASN A 180 11.33 7.94 5.18
N ALA A 181 11.06 8.24 3.90
CA ALA A 181 10.30 7.40 2.97
C ALA A 181 10.86 5.98 2.76
N LEU A 182 12.06 5.67 3.23
CA LEU A 182 12.61 4.31 3.21
C LEU A 182 12.10 3.53 4.41
N SER A 183 10.86 3.13 4.32
CA SER A 183 10.11 2.42 5.35
C SER A 183 10.37 0.91 5.39
N THR A 184 11.31 0.41 4.56
CA THR A 184 11.65 -1.00 4.48
C THR A 184 13.15 -1.25 4.67
N MET A 185 13.49 -2.48 5.04
CA MET A 185 14.86 -2.98 5.03
C MET A 185 14.91 -4.44 4.58
N ASN A 186 16.06 -4.83 4.04
CA ASN A 186 16.34 -6.22 3.74
C ASN A 186 17.15 -6.84 4.88
N MET A 187 16.79 -8.06 5.29
CA MET A 187 17.56 -8.86 6.22
C MET A 187 17.78 -10.27 5.69
N GLN A 188 18.78 -10.97 6.22
CA GLN A 188 19.00 -12.36 5.85
C GLN A 188 17.90 -13.25 6.43
N MET A 189 17.58 -14.35 5.73
CA MET A 189 16.50 -15.24 6.15
C MET A 189 16.75 -15.84 7.55
N GLU A 190 18.00 -16.12 7.92
CA GLU A 190 18.36 -16.65 9.23
C GLU A 190 18.12 -15.62 10.35
N GLU A 191 18.37 -14.34 10.07
CA GLU A 191 18.07 -13.25 11.01
C GLU A 191 16.56 -13.08 11.17
N PHE A 192 15.82 -13.09 10.07
CA PHE A 192 14.36 -13.01 10.08
C PHE A 192 13.76 -14.21 10.85
N TYR A 193 14.26 -15.43 10.58
CA TYR A 193 13.87 -16.63 11.30
C TYR A 193 14.05 -16.47 12.80
N ALA A 194 15.22 -16.01 13.25
CA ALA A 194 15.49 -15.82 14.67
C ALA A 194 14.54 -14.84 15.36
N LYS A 195 14.06 -13.82 14.63
CA LYS A 195 13.23 -12.74 15.17
C LYS A 195 11.72 -13.00 15.02
N ALA A 196 11.28 -13.74 14.00
CA ALA A 196 9.88 -13.84 13.61
C ALA A 196 9.28 -15.24 13.55
N LYS A 197 10.07 -16.32 13.80
CA LYS A 197 9.58 -17.72 13.73
C LYS A 197 8.43 -18.03 14.67
N ASP A 198 8.35 -17.33 15.80
CA ASP A 198 7.32 -17.52 16.81
C ASP A 198 6.11 -16.59 16.62
N ALA A 199 6.05 -15.83 15.50
CA ALA A 199 4.90 -15.01 15.15
C ALA A 199 3.62 -15.84 15.05
N ASP A 200 2.53 -15.30 15.60
CA ASP A 200 1.21 -15.94 15.60
C ASP A 200 0.60 -15.95 14.19
N TYR A 201 0.87 -14.91 13.40
CA TYR A 201 0.36 -14.71 12.04
C TYR A 201 1.47 -14.31 11.09
N ILE A 202 1.35 -14.74 9.84
CA ILE A 202 2.11 -14.24 8.70
C ILE A 202 1.14 -13.57 7.74
N ILE A 203 1.49 -12.36 7.28
CA ILE A 203 0.89 -11.69 6.13
C ILE A 203 1.98 -11.52 5.08
N TYR A 204 1.93 -12.31 4.02
CA TYR A 204 2.87 -12.21 2.91
C TYR A 204 2.48 -11.06 1.98
N ASN A 205 3.44 -10.18 1.70
CA ASN A 205 3.26 -9.03 0.81
C ASN A 205 3.42 -9.44 -0.66
N SER A 206 2.32 -9.53 -1.39
CA SER A 206 2.29 -9.96 -2.80
C SER A 206 2.69 -8.89 -3.81
N THR A 207 2.77 -7.63 -3.41
CA THR A 207 2.78 -6.49 -4.33
C THR A 207 4.05 -6.39 -5.18
N ILE A 208 5.15 -7.02 -4.76
CA ILE A 208 6.44 -6.98 -5.46
C ILE A 208 6.70 -8.26 -6.27
N ASP A 209 6.46 -9.43 -5.66
CA ASP A 209 6.85 -10.73 -6.25
C ASP A 209 5.64 -11.57 -6.71
N GLY A 210 4.44 -11.03 -6.56
CA GLY A 210 3.19 -11.67 -6.95
C GLY A 210 2.47 -12.36 -5.80
N GLU A 211 1.18 -12.62 -6.02
CA GLU A 211 0.33 -13.33 -5.07
C GLU A 211 0.75 -14.79 -4.98
N LEU A 212 0.68 -15.30 -3.76
CA LEU A 212 0.79 -16.73 -3.46
C LEU A 212 -0.62 -17.30 -3.24
N SER A 213 -0.84 -18.51 -3.72
CA SER A 213 -2.14 -19.20 -3.60
C SER A 213 -2.10 -20.37 -2.63
N SER A 214 -0.90 -20.77 -2.16
CA SER A 214 -0.75 -21.91 -1.26
C SER A 214 0.46 -21.81 -0.33
N ILE A 215 0.43 -22.58 0.74
CA ILE A 215 1.58 -22.76 1.63
C ILE A 215 2.79 -23.32 0.88
N ASP A 216 2.57 -24.24 -0.07
CA ASP A 216 3.67 -24.82 -0.86
C ASP A 216 4.42 -23.75 -1.65
N GLU A 217 3.71 -22.78 -2.23
CA GLU A 217 4.34 -21.64 -2.92
C GLU A 217 5.15 -20.76 -1.97
N LEU A 218 4.66 -20.55 -0.75
CA LEU A 218 5.41 -19.84 0.28
C LEU A 218 6.68 -20.60 0.67
N LEU A 219 6.57 -21.91 0.92
CA LEU A 219 7.71 -22.76 1.28
C LEU A 219 8.73 -22.88 0.15
N ALA A 220 8.30 -22.78 -1.11
CA ALA A 220 9.20 -22.74 -2.25
C ALA A 220 10.09 -21.48 -2.25
N LYS A 221 9.69 -20.38 -1.58
CA LYS A 221 10.54 -19.20 -1.39
C LYS A 221 11.65 -19.44 -0.37
N SER A 222 11.36 -20.17 0.72
CA SER A 222 12.34 -20.61 1.71
C SER A 222 11.78 -21.77 2.54
N ASN A 223 12.52 -22.89 2.59
CA ASN A 223 12.15 -24.05 3.39
C ASN A 223 12.17 -23.76 4.91
N LEU A 224 12.91 -22.74 5.37
CA LEU A 224 12.92 -22.34 6.78
C LEU A 224 11.55 -21.90 7.28
N LEU A 225 10.67 -21.43 6.40
CA LEU A 225 9.32 -20.99 6.75
C LEU A 225 8.44 -22.15 7.27
N ALA A 226 8.77 -23.41 6.94
CA ALA A 226 8.05 -24.58 7.46
C ALA A 226 8.14 -24.69 9.01
N ASP A 227 9.16 -24.09 9.61
CA ASP A 227 9.35 -24.12 11.07
C ASP A 227 8.64 -22.98 11.80
N PHE A 228 8.08 -22.01 11.07
CA PHE A 228 7.34 -20.89 11.67
C PHE A 228 6.05 -21.37 12.35
N LYS A 229 5.76 -20.78 13.50
CA LYS A 229 4.54 -21.06 14.27
C LYS A 229 3.29 -20.82 13.42
N ALA A 230 3.20 -19.66 12.75
CA ALA A 230 2.05 -19.31 11.92
C ALA A 230 1.81 -20.33 10.79
N VAL A 231 2.85 -20.89 10.19
CA VAL A 231 2.71 -21.92 9.14
C VAL A 231 2.17 -23.22 9.73
N LYS A 232 2.68 -23.64 10.89
CA LYS A 232 2.23 -24.86 11.59
C LYS A 232 0.79 -24.76 12.07
N ASP A 233 0.37 -23.54 12.46
CA ASP A 233 -0.98 -23.25 12.97
C ASP A 233 -1.98 -22.92 11.86
N GLY A 234 -1.53 -22.78 10.60
CA GLY A 234 -2.38 -22.41 9.46
C GLY A 234 -2.82 -20.94 9.44
N ASN A 235 -2.06 -20.06 10.11
CA ASN A 235 -2.33 -18.62 10.23
C ASN A 235 -1.49 -17.81 9.22
N VAL A 236 -1.57 -18.16 7.94
CA VAL A 236 -0.79 -17.52 6.89
C VAL A 236 -1.73 -16.90 5.87
N TRP A 237 -1.55 -15.61 5.66
CA TRP A 237 -2.33 -14.80 4.74
C TRP A 237 -1.43 -14.17 3.68
N CYS A 238 -1.98 -13.90 2.51
CA CYS A 238 -1.31 -13.21 1.42
C CYS A 238 -2.14 -11.99 1.01
N THR A 239 -1.48 -10.84 0.81
CA THR A 239 -2.18 -9.63 0.37
C THR A 239 -2.55 -9.70 -1.11
N GLY A 240 -3.63 -9.03 -1.50
CA GLY A 240 -3.91 -8.72 -2.90
C GLY A 240 -2.90 -7.73 -3.47
N LYS A 241 -2.71 -7.74 -4.79
CA LYS A 241 -1.78 -6.83 -5.49
C LYS A 241 -2.19 -5.37 -5.43
N ASN A 242 -3.47 -5.09 -5.17
CA ASN A 242 -4.04 -3.76 -5.06
C ASN A 242 -3.68 -3.04 -3.74
N LEU A 243 -3.19 -3.75 -2.72
CA LEU A 243 -2.95 -3.22 -1.36
C LEU A 243 -2.25 -1.84 -1.37
N PHE A 244 -1.19 -1.65 -2.16
CA PHE A 244 -0.44 -0.38 -2.18
C PHE A 244 -0.97 0.65 -3.18
N GLN A 245 -1.95 0.30 -3.98
CA GLN A 245 -2.57 1.26 -4.90
C GLN A 245 -3.86 1.86 -4.37
N GLU A 246 -4.52 1.21 -3.40
CA GLU A 246 -5.79 1.66 -2.81
C GLU A 246 -5.56 2.34 -1.46
N THR A 247 -4.82 3.44 -1.49
CA THR A 247 -4.45 4.24 -0.29
C THR A 247 -5.66 4.83 0.44
N THR A 248 -6.81 4.93 -0.21
CA THR A 248 -8.04 5.45 0.41
C THR A 248 -8.78 4.41 1.25
N GLU A 249 -8.40 3.14 1.17
CA GLU A 249 -9.05 2.01 1.85
C GLU A 249 -8.26 1.49 3.07
N LEU A 250 -7.35 2.29 3.62
CA LEU A 250 -6.51 1.85 4.74
C LEU A 250 -7.29 1.51 6.01
N GLY A 251 -8.47 2.14 6.24
CA GLY A 251 -9.38 1.74 7.31
C GLY A 251 -9.93 0.33 7.11
N THR A 252 -10.27 -0.05 5.86
CA THR A 252 -10.71 -1.41 5.52
C THR A 252 -9.58 -2.42 5.73
N MET A 253 -8.34 -2.07 5.34
CA MET A 253 -7.18 -2.94 5.56
C MET A 253 -6.91 -3.19 7.03
N ILE A 254 -7.12 -2.19 7.90
CA ILE A 254 -7.03 -2.34 9.36
C ILE A 254 -8.15 -3.25 9.88
N GLU A 255 -9.40 -3.09 9.40
CA GLU A 255 -10.50 -4.02 9.75
C GLU A 255 -10.18 -5.46 9.33
N ASP A 256 -9.59 -5.68 8.13
CA ASP A 256 -9.19 -7.01 7.65
C ASP A 256 -8.14 -7.64 8.59
N ILE A 257 -7.09 -6.87 8.95
CA ILE A 257 -6.08 -7.35 9.89
C ILE A 257 -6.69 -7.65 11.26
N HIS A 258 -7.55 -6.77 11.77
CA HIS A 258 -8.25 -7.00 13.04
C HIS A 258 -9.11 -8.27 12.99
N THR A 259 -9.80 -8.49 11.88
CA THR A 259 -10.65 -9.66 11.68
C THR A 259 -9.85 -10.95 11.76
N ILE A 260 -8.71 -11.07 11.08
CA ILE A 260 -7.88 -12.28 11.17
C ILE A 260 -7.30 -12.51 12.56
N LEU A 261 -7.11 -11.44 13.33
CA LEU A 261 -6.57 -11.53 14.68
C LEU A 261 -7.61 -11.90 15.74
N THR A 262 -8.90 -11.67 15.48
CA THR A 262 -9.97 -11.82 16.47
C THR A 262 -10.96 -12.94 16.16
N THR A 263 -11.04 -13.39 14.90
CA THR A 263 -11.98 -14.44 14.49
C THR A 263 -11.57 -15.82 15.00
N ASP A 264 -12.57 -16.61 15.40
CA ASP A 264 -12.47 -18.05 15.63
C ASP A 264 -13.08 -18.86 14.46
N ASP A 265 -13.41 -18.19 13.34
CA ASP A 265 -14.00 -18.84 12.16
C ASP A 265 -12.91 -19.44 11.26
N ASP A 266 -12.69 -20.73 11.38
CA ASP A 266 -11.73 -21.48 10.56
C ASP A 266 -12.10 -21.51 9.07
N SER A 267 -13.34 -21.15 8.71
CA SER A 267 -13.81 -21.08 7.32
C SER A 267 -13.52 -19.74 6.64
N LEU A 268 -13.03 -18.75 7.38
CA LEU A 268 -12.64 -17.47 6.84
C LEU A 268 -11.38 -17.60 5.97
N ASP A 269 -11.55 -17.47 4.66
CA ASP A 269 -10.49 -17.67 3.68
C ASP A 269 -10.15 -16.42 2.88
N GLU A 270 -11.06 -15.45 2.79
CA GLU A 270 -10.94 -14.27 1.94
C GLU A 270 -11.52 -13.04 2.61
N LEU A 271 -10.81 -11.93 2.49
CA LEU A 271 -11.16 -10.60 2.95
C LEU A 271 -10.97 -9.60 1.79
N ALA A 272 -11.23 -8.33 2.02
CA ALA A 272 -11.13 -7.32 0.97
C ALA A 272 -9.71 -7.20 0.39
N TYR A 273 -8.69 -7.33 1.23
CA TYR A 273 -7.29 -7.09 0.85
C TYR A 273 -6.36 -8.26 1.09
N MET A 274 -6.84 -9.39 1.53
CA MET A 274 -6.02 -10.57 1.77
C MET A 274 -6.82 -11.87 1.70
N HIS A 275 -6.13 -12.95 1.37
CA HIS A 275 -6.65 -14.30 1.38
C HIS A 275 -5.74 -15.25 2.15
N LYS A 276 -6.34 -16.31 2.71
CA LYS A 276 -5.64 -17.32 3.50
C LYS A 276 -4.92 -18.31 2.58
N LEU A 277 -3.65 -18.60 2.86
CA LEU A 277 -2.92 -19.65 2.15
C LEU A 277 -3.28 -21.03 2.72
N LYS A 278 -3.51 -22.00 1.83
CA LYS A 278 -3.87 -23.38 2.17
C LYS A 278 -2.88 -24.40 1.62
#